data_68ec6c33358da60b65de4aeb72808136
#
_entry.id   68ec6c33358da60b65de4aeb72808136
#
_cell.length_a   1.000
_cell.length_b   1.000
_cell.length_c   1.000
_cell.angle_alpha   90.00
_cell.angle_beta   90.00
_cell.angle_gamma   90.00
#
_symmetry.space_group_name_H-M   'P 1'
#
loop_
_entity.id
_entity.type
_entity.pdbx_description
1 polymer ?
#
loop_
_entity_poly.entity_id
_entity_poly.type
_entity_poly.pdbx_seq_one_letter_code
_entity_poly.pdbx_strand_id
1 'polypeptide(L)'
;MKIKAILMGCLLMGITAACSNDDKPQFPEKPQYDMSGFAKGADVSWLTEMEKSGSKFYNADGKESECMTLLRDLGVNSIRLRVWVNPANGWCNKSDVVAKAWRAHQLGMRLMIDFHYSDSWADPSQQTKPAAWAGYTMDELKVAVANHTKEVLNALKEKGITPEWVQVGNETGNGMLWDEGKASDNMAQYAALNNAGYDAVKSVFSNAKVIVHLQEGNKNDLFRWLFDGLKANGGKWDVIGMSLYPQADTWQTMNTQCVANIQDMISRYGSEVMLCEVGMPWDDAESCKNFLSDLLAKTKDIDQCLGIFYWEPQAYSGWNAYTLGAFDNTGKPTVALDAFKE
;
A
#
# COMPACT_ATOMS: atom_id res chain seq x y z
N MET A 1 -72.18 -48.90 -40.61
CA MET A 1 -72.10 -47.49 -41.15
C MET A 1 -70.68 -47.10 -41.27
N LYS A 2 -70.18 -46.99 -42.50
CA LYS A 2 -68.78 -46.66 -42.78
C LYS A 2 -68.71 -45.20 -43.13
N ILE A 3 -67.90 -44.43 -42.44
CA ILE A 3 -67.59 -43.03 -42.80
C ILE A 3 -66.17 -42.99 -43.35
N LYS A 4 -66.04 -42.50 -44.57
CA LYS A 4 -64.77 -42.34 -45.32
C LYS A 4 -64.10 -41.05 -44.83
N ALA A 5 -62.85 -41.14 -44.53
CA ALA A 5 -61.95 -39.96 -44.31
C ALA A 5 -61.41 -39.50 -45.64
N ILE A 6 -61.56 -38.19 -45.92
CA ILE A 6 -60.97 -37.46 -47.06
C ILE A 6 -59.65 -36.86 -46.57
N LEU A 7 -58.55 -37.25 -47.18
CA LEU A 7 -57.23 -36.65 -47.00
C LEU A 7 -57.18 -35.35 -47.88
N MET A 8 -56.97 -34.22 -47.27
CA MET A 8 -56.68 -32.96 -47.93
C MET A 8 -55.20 -32.59 -47.63
N GLY A 9 -54.39 -32.73 -48.65
CA GLY A 9 -52.99 -32.38 -48.55
C GLY A 9 -52.78 -30.88 -48.63
N CYS A 10 -52.21 -30.30 -47.59
CA CYS A 10 -51.71 -28.93 -47.61
C CYS A 10 -50.20 -28.94 -47.86
N LEU A 11 -49.84 -28.37 -48.97
CA LEU A 11 -48.44 -28.10 -49.35
C LEU A 11 -47.97 -26.88 -48.54
N LEU A 12 -47.11 -27.09 -47.52
CA LEU A 12 -46.46 -26.01 -46.81
C LEU A 12 -45.16 -25.64 -47.58
N MET A 13 -45.18 -24.48 -48.21
CA MET A 13 -43.97 -23.80 -48.64
C MET A 13 -43.27 -23.26 -47.40
N GLY A 14 -42.09 -23.83 -47.09
CA GLY A 14 -41.19 -23.32 -46.05
C GLY A 14 -40.55 -22.02 -46.50
N ILE A 15 -40.91 -20.91 -45.85
CA ILE A 15 -40.15 -19.68 -45.91
C ILE A 15 -39.12 -19.77 -44.79
N THR A 16 -37.86 -20.04 -45.11
CA THR A 16 -36.75 -19.89 -44.18
C THR A 16 -36.44 -18.43 -44.02
N ALA A 17 -37.02 -17.80 -43.02
CA ALA A 17 -36.54 -16.51 -42.52
C ALA A 17 -35.21 -16.78 -41.76
N ALA A 18 -34.12 -16.39 -42.35
CA ALA A 18 -32.84 -16.29 -41.66
C ALA A 18 -32.92 -15.10 -40.70
N CYS A 19 -33.27 -15.35 -39.43
CA CYS A 19 -33.02 -14.40 -38.35
C CYS A 19 -31.54 -14.41 -38.02
N SER A 20 -30.78 -13.43 -38.49
CA SER A 20 -29.48 -13.11 -37.96
C SER A 20 -29.70 -12.56 -36.56
N ASN A 21 -29.46 -13.41 -35.55
CA ASN A 21 -29.43 -13.02 -34.17
C ASN A 21 -28.05 -12.46 -33.83
N ASP A 22 -27.85 -11.17 -33.99
CA ASP A 22 -26.65 -10.48 -33.50
C ASP A 22 -26.92 -9.14 -32.85
N ASP A 23 -28.12 -8.93 -32.29
CA ASP A 23 -28.42 -7.78 -31.44
C ASP A 23 -28.61 -8.23 -29.99
N LYS A 24 -27.61 -8.91 -29.39
CA LYS A 24 -27.47 -8.90 -27.93
C LYS A 24 -26.94 -7.54 -27.52
N PRO A 25 -27.60 -6.83 -26.58
CA PRO A 25 -27.05 -5.58 -26.06
C PRO A 25 -25.63 -5.89 -25.55
N GLN A 26 -24.63 -5.33 -26.22
CA GLN A 26 -23.23 -5.41 -25.82
C GLN A 26 -23.10 -4.49 -24.62
N PHE A 27 -23.20 -5.06 -23.41
CA PHE A 27 -22.84 -4.32 -22.19
C PHE A 27 -21.35 -3.99 -22.31
N PRO A 28 -20.94 -2.76 -22.02
CA PRO A 28 -19.52 -2.42 -21.98
C PRO A 28 -18.82 -3.43 -21.06
N GLU A 29 -17.77 -4.07 -21.56
CA GLU A 29 -16.94 -4.97 -20.75
C GLU A 29 -16.49 -4.19 -19.52
N LYS A 30 -16.64 -4.79 -18.34
CA LYS A 30 -16.10 -4.18 -17.12
C LYS A 30 -14.59 -4.03 -17.30
N PRO A 31 -14.01 -2.86 -17.00
CA PRO A 31 -12.59 -2.67 -17.06
C PRO A 31 -11.88 -3.81 -16.33
N GLN A 32 -10.96 -4.48 -17.01
CA GLN A 32 -10.14 -5.51 -16.39
C GLN A 32 -8.90 -4.83 -15.81
N TYR A 33 -8.75 -4.87 -14.49
CA TYR A 33 -7.60 -4.28 -13.79
C TYR A 33 -6.55 -5.35 -13.52
N ASP A 34 -5.30 -5.07 -13.85
CA ASP A 34 -4.18 -5.95 -13.48
C ASP A 34 -3.78 -5.70 -12.01
N MET A 35 -4.10 -6.66 -11.17
CA MET A 35 -3.77 -6.64 -9.74
C MET A 35 -2.53 -7.49 -9.43
N SER A 36 -1.77 -7.91 -10.44
CA SER A 36 -0.55 -8.73 -10.30
C SER A 36 0.73 -7.92 -10.57
N GLY A 37 1.86 -8.59 -10.50
CA GLY A 37 3.15 -8.05 -10.90
C GLY A 37 3.68 -6.93 -9.99
N PHE A 38 4.29 -5.92 -10.60
CA PHE A 38 4.86 -4.78 -9.88
C PHE A 38 3.78 -3.98 -9.16
N ALA A 39 3.96 -3.72 -7.85
CA ALA A 39 2.98 -2.98 -7.06
C ALA A 39 3.05 -1.49 -7.39
N LYS A 40 1.96 -0.96 -7.94
CA LYS A 40 1.68 0.47 -8.10
C LYS A 40 0.72 0.85 -6.98
N GLY A 41 1.24 1.37 -5.87
CA GLY A 41 0.51 1.50 -4.62
C GLY A 41 0.19 2.93 -4.21
N ALA A 42 -0.78 3.04 -3.31
CA ALA A 42 -1.09 4.28 -2.59
C ALA A 42 -1.34 4.00 -1.11
N ASP A 43 -0.75 4.80 -0.22
CA ASP A 43 -1.20 4.88 1.17
C ASP A 43 -2.40 5.82 1.25
N VAL A 44 -3.50 5.36 1.82
CA VAL A 44 -4.73 6.15 1.97
C VAL A 44 -5.23 6.12 3.42
N SER A 45 -4.31 6.13 4.35
CA SER A 45 -4.62 5.97 5.77
C SER A 45 -5.49 7.09 6.32
N TRP A 46 -5.40 8.32 5.80
CA TRP A 46 -6.27 9.45 6.16
C TRP A 46 -7.67 9.39 5.53
N LEU A 47 -7.94 8.49 4.59
CA LEU A 47 -9.13 8.56 3.75
C LEU A 47 -10.43 8.64 4.55
N THR A 48 -10.62 7.77 5.54
CA THR A 48 -11.86 7.74 6.36
C THR A 48 -12.05 9.00 7.20
N GLU A 49 -10.96 9.58 7.71
CA GLU A 49 -10.97 10.86 8.44
C GLU A 49 -11.33 12.02 7.51
N MET A 50 -10.73 12.08 6.31
CA MET A 50 -11.05 13.08 5.29
C MET A 50 -12.52 13.01 4.87
N GLU A 51 -13.03 11.82 4.55
CA GLU A 51 -14.43 11.61 4.19
C GLU A 51 -15.38 12.03 5.32
N LYS A 52 -15.05 11.68 6.56
CA LYS A 52 -15.84 12.08 7.74
C LYS A 52 -15.86 13.59 7.95
N SER A 53 -14.79 14.29 7.58
CA SER A 53 -14.73 15.75 7.63
C SER A 53 -15.43 16.44 6.45
N GLY A 54 -15.96 15.67 5.49
CA GLY A 54 -16.68 16.18 4.33
C GLY A 54 -15.84 16.34 3.07
N SER A 55 -14.59 15.87 3.05
CA SER A 55 -13.78 15.84 1.82
C SER A 55 -14.42 14.95 0.77
N LYS A 56 -14.41 15.41 -0.49
CA LYS A 56 -14.97 14.71 -1.64
C LYS A 56 -13.93 14.57 -2.73
N PHE A 57 -14.04 13.49 -3.49
CA PHE A 57 -13.11 13.18 -4.56
C PHE A 57 -13.85 13.14 -5.90
N TYR A 58 -13.19 13.59 -6.96
CA TYR A 58 -13.81 13.72 -8.28
C TYR A 58 -12.90 13.12 -9.36
N ASN A 59 -13.51 12.50 -10.36
CA ASN A 59 -12.81 12.09 -11.57
C ASN A 59 -12.49 13.30 -12.48
N ALA A 60 -11.79 13.06 -13.59
CA ALA A 60 -11.43 14.10 -14.56
C ALA A 60 -12.64 14.88 -15.09
N ASP A 61 -13.79 14.21 -15.26
CA ASP A 61 -15.05 14.82 -15.74
C ASP A 61 -15.76 15.64 -14.65
N GLY A 62 -15.23 15.69 -13.42
CA GLY A 62 -15.85 16.38 -12.29
C GLY A 62 -16.99 15.63 -11.62
N LYS A 63 -17.14 14.33 -11.89
CA LYS A 63 -18.10 13.48 -11.20
C LYS A 63 -17.52 13.00 -9.88
N GLU A 64 -18.29 13.18 -8.80
CA GLU A 64 -17.93 12.64 -7.49
C GLU A 64 -17.78 11.11 -7.56
N SER A 65 -16.69 10.59 -6.99
CA SER A 65 -16.32 9.18 -7.04
C SER A 65 -15.65 8.75 -5.73
N GLU A 66 -15.73 7.48 -5.43
CA GLU A 66 -15.02 6.88 -4.29
C GLU A 66 -13.50 6.89 -4.57
N CYS A 67 -12.70 7.30 -3.57
CA CYS A 67 -11.28 7.58 -3.75
C CYS A 67 -10.46 6.37 -4.21
N MET A 68 -10.62 5.20 -3.58
CA MET A 68 -9.87 4.00 -3.97
C MET A 68 -10.26 3.53 -5.37
N THR A 69 -11.51 3.74 -5.78
CA THR A 69 -11.97 3.48 -7.15
C THR A 69 -11.27 4.40 -8.14
N LEU A 70 -11.15 5.70 -7.82
CA LEU A 70 -10.40 6.65 -8.67
C LEU A 70 -8.93 6.24 -8.81
N LEU A 71 -8.29 5.87 -7.71
CA LEU A 71 -6.89 5.42 -7.72
C LEU A 71 -6.71 4.15 -8.56
N ARG A 72 -7.61 3.17 -8.41
CA ARG A 72 -7.63 1.96 -9.25
C ARG A 72 -7.76 2.30 -10.73
N ASP A 73 -8.67 3.20 -11.08
CA ASP A 73 -8.92 3.62 -12.46
C ASP A 73 -7.71 4.37 -13.06
N LEU A 74 -6.82 4.88 -12.21
CA LEU A 74 -5.52 5.47 -12.57
C LEU A 74 -4.36 4.44 -12.62
N GLY A 75 -4.64 3.15 -12.42
CA GLY A 75 -3.64 2.09 -12.49
C GLY A 75 -3.02 1.67 -11.14
N VAL A 76 -3.47 2.24 -10.03
CA VAL A 76 -3.08 1.79 -8.69
C VAL A 76 -3.69 0.42 -8.42
N ASN A 77 -2.86 -0.56 -8.05
CA ASN A 77 -3.26 -1.95 -7.82
C ASN A 77 -3.07 -2.41 -6.36
N SER A 78 -2.51 -1.56 -5.52
CA SER A 78 -2.17 -1.90 -4.14
C SER A 78 -2.49 -0.74 -3.19
N ILE A 79 -2.93 -1.05 -1.98
CA ILE A 79 -3.23 -0.07 -0.93
C ILE A 79 -2.35 -0.36 0.29
N ARG A 80 -1.75 0.69 0.85
CA ARG A 80 -1.04 0.68 2.13
C ARG A 80 -1.89 1.37 3.20
N LEU A 81 -1.92 0.80 4.40
CA LEU A 81 -2.68 1.31 5.54
C LEU A 81 -1.84 1.25 6.81
N ARG A 82 -1.59 2.42 7.43
CA ARG A 82 -0.92 2.48 8.73
C ARG A 82 -1.84 2.09 9.87
N VAL A 83 -1.26 1.53 10.91
CA VAL A 83 -1.95 1.10 12.13
C VAL A 83 -1.31 1.75 13.35
N TRP A 84 -2.11 2.43 14.14
CA TRP A 84 -1.79 2.91 15.48
C TRP A 84 -2.41 2.01 16.55
N VAL A 85 -1.83 1.99 17.74
CA VAL A 85 -2.27 1.10 18.83
C VAL A 85 -3.55 1.60 19.45
N ASN A 86 -3.54 2.81 20.01
CA ASN A 86 -4.69 3.42 20.67
C ASN A 86 -4.76 4.94 20.40
N PRO A 87 -5.01 5.36 19.17
CA PRO A 87 -5.05 6.77 18.79
C PRO A 87 -6.23 7.49 19.46
N ALA A 88 -5.98 8.71 19.96
CA ALA A 88 -6.95 9.48 20.74
C ALA A 88 -8.25 9.80 19.96
N ASN A 89 -8.15 9.99 18.64
CA ASN A 89 -9.29 10.29 17.74
C ASN A 89 -9.92 9.05 17.09
N GLY A 90 -9.34 7.86 17.30
CA GLY A 90 -9.83 6.60 16.75
C GLY A 90 -9.43 6.34 15.29
N TRP A 91 -8.85 7.29 14.55
CA TRP A 91 -8.38 7.07 13.18
C TRP A 91 -7.12 6.20 13.15
N CYS A 92 -6.99 5.37 12.14
CA CYS A 92 -5.90 4.39 12.01
C CYS A 92 -5.82 3.35 13.14
N ASN A 93 -6.83 3.22 13.99
CA ASN A 93 -6.93 2.08 14.89
C ASN A 93 -7.32 0.80 14.12
N LYS A 94 -7.30 -0.34 14.80
CA LYS A 94 -7.66 -1.64 14.21
C LYS A 94 -8.99 -1.60 13.43
N SER A 95 -10.03 -1.02 13.99
CA SER A 95 -11.37 -1.00 13.38
C SER A 95 -11.41 -0.18 12.09
N ASP A 96 -10.76 0.99 12.09
CA ASP A 96 -10.67 1.89 10.96
C ASP A 96 -9.81 1.27 9.83
N VAL A 97 -8.70 0.62 10.18
CA VAL A 97 -7.86 -0.10 9.21
C VAL A 97 -8.62 -1.26 8.58
N VAL A 98 -9.36 -2.07 9.36
CA VAL A 98 -10.18 -3.17 8.82
C VAL A 98 -11.26 -2.64 7.86
N ALA A 99 -11.88 -1.49 8.16
CA ALA A 99 -12.88 -0.88 7.28
C ALA A 99 -12.28 -0.44 5.94
N LYS A 100 -11.11 0.22 5.94
CA LYS A 100 -10.39 0.61 4.71
C LYS A 100 -9.89 -0.62 3.94
N ALA A 101 -9.32 -1.60 4.63
CA ALA A 101 -8.85 -2.84 4.02
C ALA A 101 -9.98 -3.62 3.35
N TRP A 102 -11.19 -3.60 3.93
CA TRP A 102 -12.37 -4.18 3.30
C TRP A 102 -12.74 -3.49 1.98
N ARG A 103 -12.66 -2.15 1.93
CA ARG A 103 -12.89 -1.38 0.68
C ARG A 103 -11.89 -1.77 -0.41
N ALA A 104 -10.59 -1.82 -0.08
CA ALA A 104 -9.55 -2.25 -0.99
C ALA A 104 -9.79 -3.70 -1.49
N HIS A 105 -10.13 -4.61 -0.58
CA HIS A 105 -10.45 -6.00 -0.90
C HIS A 105 -11.64 -6.13 -1.86
N GLN A 106 -12.72 -5.36 -1.68
CA GLN A 106 -13.87 -5.34 -2.59
C GLN A 106 -13.52 -4.85 -4.00
N LEU A 107 -12.47 -4.06 -4.14
CA LEU A 107 -11.94 -3.61 -5.42
C LEU A 107 -10.89 -4.57 -6.02
N GLY A 108 -10.58 -5.69 -5.32
CA GLY A 108 -9.56 -6.65 -5.72
C GLY A 108 -8.12 -6.16 -5.54
N MET A 109 -7.91 -5.04 -4.83
CA MET A 109 -6.59 -4.44 -4.66
C MET A 109 -5.76 -5.22 -3.62
N ARG A 110 -4.45 -5.28 -3.85
CA ARG A 110 -3.47 -5.88 -2.95
C ARG A 110 -3.28 -5.00 -1.72
N LEU A 111 -2.83 -5.57 -0.60
CA LEU A 111 -2.81 -4.86 0.67
C LEU A 111 -1.45 -4.94 1.36
N MET A 112 -0.96 -3.78 1.82
CA MET A 112 0.14 -3.63 2.77
C MET A 112 -0.40 -3.05 4.07
N ILE A 113 -0.01 -3.64 5.21
CA ILE A 113 -0.31 -3.11 6.55
C ILE A 113 0.98 -2.57 7.16
N ASP A 114 0.92 -1.35 7.67
CA ASP A 114 2.05 -0.63 8.26
C ASP A 114 1.84 -0.40 9.75
N PHE A 115 2.55 -1.16 10.59
CA PHE A 115 2.48 -1.03 12.05
C PHE A 115 3.45 0.03 12.56
N HIS A 116 2.92 1.13 13.11
CA HIS A 116 3.74 2.15 13.76
C HIS A 116 4.17 1.75 15.19
N TYR A 117 3.42 0.87 15.87
CA TYR A 117 3.59 0.52 17.29
C TYR A 117 3.65 1.76 18.20
N SER A 118 2.82 2.73 17.91
CA SER A 118 2.64 3.98 18.64
C SER A 118 1.15 4.32 18.67
N ASP A 119 0.74 5.28 19.51
CA ASP A 119 -0.62 5.84 19.52
C ASP A 119 -0.77 6.97 18.47
N SER A 120 0.33 7.36 17.83
CA SER A 120 0.42 8.41 16.81
C SER A 120 1.57 8.14 15.86
N TRP A 121 2.13 9.19 15.26
CA TRP A 121 3.24 9.10 14.33
C TRP A 121 4.47 8.41 14.93
N ALA A 122 5.02 7.44 14.19
CA ALA A 122 6.35 6.91 14.35
C ALA A 122 7.12 7.22 13.07
N ASP A 123 8.21 7.98 13.19
CA ASP A 123 9.01 8.50 12.09
C ASP A 123 10.49 8.67 12.55
N PRO A 124 11.41 9.11 11.68
CA PRO A 124 12.82 9.23 12.03
C PRO A 124 13.12 10.16 13.22
N SER A 125 12.20 11.06 13.56
CA SER A 125 12.34 12.00 14.67
C SER A 125 11.74 11.50 15.98
N GLN A 126 10.84 10.50 15.91
CA GLN A 126 10.11 9.98 17.06
C GLN A 126 9.64 8.54 16.86
N GLN A 127 9.93 7.71 17.84
CA GLN A 127 9.48 6.32 17.91
C GLN A 127 8.88 6.05 19.29
N THR A 128 7.89 6.90 19.65
CA THR A 128 7.29 6.92 20.98
C THR A 128 6.45 5.68 21.24
N LYS A 129 6.70 4.99 22.35
CA LYS A 129 5.87 3.87 22.79
C LYS A 129 4.42 4.30 23.00
N PRO A 130 3.44 3.41 22.74
CA PRO A 130 2.07 3.63 23.17
C PRO A 130 2.01 3.94 24.66
N ALA A 131 1.13 4.83 25.08
CA ALA A 131 0.98 5.21 26.50
C ALA A 131 0.75 3.98 27.41
N ALA A 132 0.01 2.99 26.91
CA ALA A 132 -0.24 1.74 27.65
C ALA A 132 1.01 0.87 27.82
N TRP A 133 2.08 1.10 27.04
CA TRP A 133 3.33 0.31 27.07
C TRP A 133 4.49 1.10 27.71
N ALA A 134 4.26 2.33 28.19
CA ALA A 134 5.31 3.24 28.65
C ALA A 134 6.19 2.65 29.77
N GLY A 135 5.62 1.83 30.66
CA GLY A 135 6.34 1.19 31.77
C GLY A 135 6.78 -0.24 31.51
N TYR A 136 6.65 -0.74 30.27
CA TYR A 136 6.93 -2.13 29.96
C TYR A 136 8.45 -2.40 29.91
N THR A 137 8.84 -3.54 30.46
CA THR A 137 10.15 -4.12 30.25
C THR A 137 10.34 -4.59 28.81
N MET A 138 11.56 -4.88 28.40
CA MET A 138 11.88 -5.39 27.05
C MET A 138 11.09 -6.67 26.72
N ASP A 139 10.89 -7.58 27.68
CA ASP A 139 10.11 -8.80 27.46
C ASP A 139 8.62 -8.52 27.30
N GLU A 140 8.07 -7.58 28.08
CA GLU A 140 6.69 -7.14 27.92
C GLU A 140 6.46 -6.40 26.61
N LEU A 141 7.42 -5.59 26.12
CA LEU A 141 7.35 -4.93 24.83
C LEU A 141 7.30 -5.94 23.67
N LYS A 142 8.13 -6.98 23.69
CA LYS A 142 8.08 -8.06 22.69
C LYS A 142 6.71 -8.74 22.65
N VAL A 143 6.12 -9.00 23.82
CA VAL A 143 4.79 -9.59 23.93
C VAL A 143 3.72 -8.62 23.41
N ALA A 144 3.83 -7.33 23.72
CA ALA A 144 2.89 -6.30 23.28
C ALA A 144 2.92 -6.12 21.76
N VAL A 145 4.11 -6.04 21.15
CA VAL A 145 4.29 -6.01 19.69
C VAL A 145 3.63 -7.23 19.04
N ALA A 146 3.95 -8.43 19.52
CA ALA A 146 3.39 -9.66 18.97
C ALA A 146 1.87 -9.73 19.10
N ASN A 147 1.32 -9.33 20.23
CA ASN A 147 -0.13 -9.38 20.48
C ASN A 147 -0.87 -8.36 19.63
N HIS A 148 -0.41 -7.10 19.55
CA HIS A 148 -1.03 -6.09 18.71
C HIS A 148 -1.01 -6.48 17.23
N THR A 149 0.13 -6.98 16.74
CA THR A 149 0.26 -7.49 15.37
C THR A 149 -0.76 -8.60 15.08
N LYS A 150 -0.82 -9.61 15.95
CA LYS A 150 -1.78 -10.72 15.82
C LYS A 150 -3.23 -10.25 15.89
N GLU A 151 -3.55 -9.32 16.78
CA GLU A 151 -4.90 -8.80 16.94
C GLU A 151 -5.42 -8.14 15.66
N VAL A 152 -4.62 -7.26 15.04
CA VAL A 152 -5.00 -6.59 13.79
C VAL A 152 -5.09 -7.59 12.64
N LEU A 153 -4.08 -8.46 12.49
CA LEU A 153 -4.04 -9.42 11.39
C LEU A 153 -5.14 -10.49 11.49
N ASN A 154 -5.50 -10.94 12.70
CA ASN A 154 -6.63 -11.84 12.88
C ASN A 154 -7.96 -11.16 12.54
N ALA A 155 -8.15 -9.88 12.87
CA ALA A 155 -9.34 -9.12 12.49
C ALA A 155 -9.50 -9.03 10.95
N LEU A 156 -8.40 -8.87 10.20
CA LEU A 156 -8.40 -8.96 8.74
C LEU A 156 -8.75 -10.37 8.26
N LYS A 157 -8.12 -11.40 8.86
CA LYS A 157 -8.35 -12.81 8.52
C LYS A 157 -9.79 -13.24 8.72
N GLU A 158 -10.45 -12.79 9.78
CA GLU A 158 -11.87 -13.03 10.07
C GLU A 158 -12.80 -12.44 8.99
N LYS A 159 -12.33 -11.40 8.27
CA LYS A 159 -13.02 -10.80 7.12
C LYS A 159 -12.63 -11.46 5.79
N GLY A 160 -11.78 -12.47 5.78
CA GLY A 160 -11.26 -13.08 4.55
C GLY A 160 -10.24 -12.21 3.81
N ILE A 161 -9.65 -11.21 4.48
CA ILE A 161 -8.66 -10.29 3.90
C ILE A 161 -7.27 -10.80 4.24
N THR A 162 -6.42 -10.95 3.21
CA THR A 162 -5.03 -11.39 3.35
C THR A 162 -4.10 -10.27 2.88
N PRO A 163 -3.31 -9.64 3.76
CA PRO A 163 -2.28 -8.72 3.33
C PRO A 163 -1.14 -9.47 2.62
N GLU A 164 -0.62 -8.89 1.56
CA GLU A 164 0.56 -9.43 0.88
C GLU A 164 1.84 -9.01 1.59
N TRP A 165 1.86 -7.79 2.13
CA TRP A 165 3.00 -7.22 2.84
C TRP A 165 2.58 -6.68 4.21
N VAL A 166 3.51 -6.75 5.17
CA VAL A 166 3.32 -6.19 6.50
C VAL A 166 4.61 -5.52 6.96
N GLN A 167 4.56 -4.22 7.22
CA GLN A 167 5.65 -3.49 7.83
C GLN A 167 5.64 -3.68 9.36
N VAL A 168 6.79 -4.04 9.89
CA VAL A 168 7.06 -4.13 11.33
C VAL A 168 7.83 -2.88 11.75
N GLY A 169 7.09 -1.85 12.14
CA GLY A 169 7.58 -0.50 12.36
C GLY A 169 7.57 0.36 11.09
N ASN A 170 7.46 1.67 11.27
CA ASN A 170 7.52 2.68 10.22
C ASN A 170 8.80 3.51 10.36
N GLU A 171 9.55 3.67 9.26
CA GLU A 171 10.79 4.45 9.16
C GLU A 171 11.76 4.23 10.32
N THR A 172 12.04 2.96 10.57
CA THR A 172 12.82 2.48 11.72
C THR A 172 14.34 2.62 11.53
N GLY A 173 14.81 3.65 10.82
CA GLY A 173 16.24 3.86 10.55
C GLY A 173 17.12 3.98 11.80
N ASN A 174 16.52 4.25 12.97
CA ASN A 174 17.19 4.13 14.27
C ASN A 174 16.35 3.31 15.26
N GLY A 175 15.74 2.21 14.77
CA GLY A 175 14.93 1.33 15.60
C GLY A 175 13.50 1.82 15.82
N MET A 176 12.80 1.23 16.80
CA MET A 176 11.41 1.54 17.16
C MET A 176 11.20 1.43 18.67
N LEU A 177 10.09 1.98 19.20
CA LEU A 177 9.74 1.89 20.63
C LEU A 177 10.87 2.41 21.53
N TRP A 178 11.28 3.68 21.28
CA TRP A 178 12.35 4.30 22.06
C TRP A 178 11.92 4.47 23.54
N ASP A 179 12.89 4.37 24.50
CA ASP A 179 14.35 4.19 24.30
C ASP A 179 14.76 2.73 24.08
N GLU A 180 13.99 1.74 24.52
CA GLU A 180 14.39 0.32 24.58
C GLU A 180 14.79 -0.24 23.23
N GLY A 181 14.05 0.08 22.17
CA GLY A 181 14.34 -0.39 20.81
C GLY A 181 15.13 0.58 19.95
N LYS A 182 15.84 1.56 20.54
CA LYS A 182 16.66 2.49 19.79
C LYS A 182 17.95 1.81 19.31
N ALA A 183 18.07 1.65 18.00
CA ALA A 183 19.12 0.82 17.39
C ALA A 183 20.53 1.32 17.64
N SER A 184 20.76 2.65 17.68
CA SER A 184 22.05 3.26 18.01
C SER A 184 22.52 2.95 19.42
N ASP A 185 21.60 2.72 20.33
CA ASP A 185 21.91 2.47 21.74
C ASP A 185 21.98 0.96 22.02
N ASN A 186 21.10 0.16 21.39
CA ASN A 186 21.09 -1.29 21.53
C ASN A 186 20.46 -2.00 20.33
N MET A 187 21.25 -2.29 19.31
CA MET A 187 20.79 -2.99 18.10
C MET A 187 20.18 -4.36 18.39
N ALA A 188 20.68 -5.09 19.40
CA ALA A 188 20.12 -6.40 19.77
C ALA A 188 18.69 -6.30 20.31
N GLN A 189 18.37 -5.25 21.05
CA GLN A 189 16.99 -5.02 21.52
C GLN A 189 16.06 -4.65 20.37
N TYR A 190 16.51 -3.79 19.45
CA TYR A 190 15.74 -3.51 18.24
C TYR A 190 15.49 -4.78 17.42
N ALA A 191 16.51 -5.58 17.17
CA ALA A 191 16.37 -6.85 16.46
C ALA A 191 15.37 -7.80 17.15
N ALA A 192 15.36 -7.86 18.49
CA ALA A 192 14.43 -8.68 19.24
C ALA A 192 12.96 -8.18 19.12
N LEU A 193 12.73 -6.86 19.13
CA LEU A 193 11.40 -6.27 18.91
C LEU A 193 10.91 -6.50 17.48
N ASN A 194 11.77 -6.27 16.49
CA ASN A 194 11.49 -6.56 15.10
C ASN A 194 11.12 -8.04 14.90
N ASN A 195 11.90 -8.98 15.49
CA ASN A 195 11.61 -10.40 15.39
C ASN A 195 10.29 -10.79 16.04
N ALA A 196 9.90 -10.15 17.14
CA ALA A 196 8.59 -10.38 17.76
C ALA A 196 7.43 -10.03 16.80
N GLY A 197 7.55 -8.92 16.08
CA GLY A 197 6.61 -8.54 15.02
C GLY A 197 6.65 -9.50 13.83
N TYR A 198 7.85 -9.82 13.32
CA TYR A 198 8.05 -10.77 12.23
C TYR A 198 7.38 -12.13 12.52
N ASP A 199 7.69 -12.73 13.66
CA ASP A 199 7.16 -14.05 14.05
C ASP A 199 5.64 -13.99 14.26
N ALA A 200 5.11 -12.86 14.76
CA ALA A 200 3.67 -12.64 14.88
C ALA A 200 2.98 -12.60 13.51
N VAL A 201 3.52 -11.89 12.53
CA VAL A 201 3.01 -11.88 11.15
C VAL A 201 2.98 -13.29 10.58
N LYS A 202 4.12 -13.99 10.63
CA LYS A 202 4.24 -15.35 10.06
C LYS A 202 3.32 -16.37 10.76
N SER A 203 2.98 -16.16 12.03
CA SER A 203 2.05 -17.03 12.77
C SER A 203 0.60 -16.89 12.29
N VAL A 204 0.19 -15.75 11.73
CA VAL A 204 -1.16 -15.50 11.23
C VAL A 204 -1.25 -15.72 9.71
N PHE A 205 -0.27 -15.16 8.97
CA PHE A 205 -0.14 -15.22 7.52
C PHE A 205 1.27 -15.65 7.12
N SER A 206 1.50 -16.95 7.01
CA SER A 206 2.83 -17.52 6.73
C SER A 206 3.46 -17.02 5.43
N ASN A 207 2.63 -16.68 4.44
CA ASN A 207 3.07 -16.21 3.11
C ASN A 207 3.20 -14.70 3.00
N ALA A 208 2.67 -13.91 3.96
CA ALA A 208 2.83 -12.47 3.93
C ALA A 208 4.32 -12.11 4.09
N LYS A 209 4.80 -11.19 3.25
CA LYS A 209 6.18 -10.72 3.31
C LYS A 209 6.32 -9.63 4.37
N VAL A 210 7.31 -9.76 5.24
CA VAL A 210 7.57 -8.81 6.33
C VAL A 210 8.61 -7.80 5.88
N ILE A 211 8.26 -6.52 6.01
CA ILE A 211 9.09 -5.38 5.60
C ILE A 211 9.70 -4.72 6.84
N VAL A 212 11.01 -4.44 6.77
CA VAL A 212 11.68 -3.45 7.61
C VAL A 212 11.86 -2.18 6.78
N HIS A 213 11.20 -1.10 7.20
CA HIS A 213 11.07 0.14 6.44
C HIS A 213 11.94 1.26 7.02
N LEU A 214 12.75 1.90 6.16
CA LEU A 214 13.60 3.03 6.50
C LEU A 214 13.28 4.24 5.64
N GLN A 215 13.50 5.42 6.22
CA GLN A 215 13.50 6.70 5.52
C GLN A 215 14.69 6.83 4.55
N GLU A 216 14.68 7.87 3.71
CA GLU A 216 15.81 8.31 2.89
C GLU A 216 16.43 7.20 2.01
N GLY A 217 15.62 6.58 1.16
CA GLY A 217 16.03 5.48 0.26
C GLY A 217 17.27 5.77 -0.61
N ASN A 218 17.67 7.03 -0.74
CA ASN A 218 18.90 7.45 -1.42
C ASN A 218 20.16 7.42 -0.53
N LYS A 219 20.05 7.10 0.78
CA LYS A 219 21.15 7.11 1.76
C LYS A 219 21.68 5.70 2.03
N ASN A 220 22.45 5.14 1.11
CA ASN A 220 22.96 3.78 1.20
C ASN A 220 23.65 3.43 2.52
N ASP A 221 24.41 4.36 3.11
CA ASP A 221 25.14 4.11 4.37
C ASP A 221 24.19 3.85 5.54
N LEU A 222 23.02 4.52 5.59
CA LEU A 222 21.98 4.26 6.59
C LEU A 222 21.48 2.81 6.49
N PHE A 223 21.18 2.38 5.27
CA PHE A 223 20.68 1.03 4.99
C PHE A 223 21.71 -0.04 5.35
N ARG A 224 22.96 0.14 4.95
CA ARG A 224 24.05 -0.77 5.30
C ARG A 224 24.24 -0.86 6.81
N TRP A 225 24.28 0.28 7.50
CA TRP A 225 24.44 0.33 8.95
C TRP A 225 23.34 -0.46 9.66
N LEU A 226 22.08 -0.22 9.33
CA LEU A 226 20.97 -0.87 10.01
C LEU A 226 20.87 -2.36 9.67
N PHE A 227 20.92 -2.73 8.39
CA PHE A 227 20.73 -4.12 7.98
C PHE A 227 21.95 -5.01 8.32
N ASP A 228 23.18 -4.47 8.31
CA ASP A 228 24.34 -5.16 8.87
C ASP A 228 24.17 -5.39 10.38
N GLY A 229 23.69 -4.37 11.09
CA GLY A 229 23.40 -4.48 12.53
C GLY A 229 22.32 -5.51 12.84
N LEU A 230 21.19 -5.47 12.11
CA LEU A 230 20.12 -6.48 12.23
C LEU A 230 20.64 -7.89 11.94
N LYS A 231 21.36 -8.08 10.84
CA LYS A 231 21.95 -9.37 10.46
C LYS A 231 22.89 -9.92 11.55
N ALA A 232 23.74 -9.07 12.09
CA ALA A 232 24.68 -9.46 13.17
C ALA A 232 23.97 -9.85 14.48
N ASN A 233 22.74 -9.35 14.70
CA ASN A 233 21.94 -9.62 15.89
C ASN A 233 20.75 -10.57 15.62
N GLY A 234 20.77 -11.32 14.51
CA GLY A 234 19.74 -12.30 14.18
C GLY A 234 18.38 -11.69 13.84
N GLY A 235 18.35 -10.44 13.37
CA GLY A 235 17.14 -9.77 12.87
C GLY A 235 16.59 -10.48 11.64
N LYS A 236 15.26 -10.47 11.50
CA LYS A 236 14.50 -11.15 10.44
C LYS A 236 13.75 -10.13 9.60
N TRP A 237 13.79 -10.30 8.29
CA TRP A 237 12.97 -9.55 7.32
C TRP A 237 12.88 -10.33 6.01
N ASP A 238 11.89 -10.06 5.20
CA ASP A 238 11.76 -10.58 3.83
C ASP A 238 12.07 -9.47 2.82
N VAL A 239 11.64 -8.23 3.10
CA VAL A 239 11.71 -7.07 2.21
C VAL A 239 12.35 -5.88 2.91
N ILE A 240 13.19 -5.16 2.19
CA ILE A 240 13.75 -3.88 2.62
C ILE A 240 12.86 -2.75 2.08
N GLY A 241 12.21 -1.99 2.97
CA GLY A 241 11.35 -0.87 2.63
C GLY A 241 12.10 0.46 2.64
N MET A 242 11.72 1.37 1.73
CA MET A 242 12.36 2.68 1.54
C MET A 242 11.34 3.78 1.40
N SER A 243 11.59 4.98 1.96
CA SER A 243 10.90 6.24 1.61
C SER A 243 11.77 7.10 0.70
N LEU A 244 11.16 7.86 -0.21
CA LEU A 244 11.87 8.79 -1.08
C LEU A 244 11.02 10.04 -1.36
N TYR A 245 11.43 11.20 -0.84
CA TYR A 245 10.72 12.47 -0.94
C TYR A 245 11.61 13.56 -1.54
N PRO A 246 11.78 13.60 -2.86
CA PRO A 246 12.60 14.61 -3.52
C PRO A 246 11.85 15.93 -3.73
N GLN A 247 12.63 16.97 -4.10
CA GLN A 247 12.13 18.22 -4.64
C GLN A 247 12.32 18.27 -6.16
N ALA A 248 11.72 19.26 -6.82
CA ALA A 248 11.78 19.41 -8.27
C ALA A 248 13.19 19.47 -8.87
N ASP A 249 14.14 20.00 -8.12
CA ASP A 249 15.56 20.15 -8.53
C ASP A 249 16.46 18.98 -8.10
N THR A 250 15.95 18.03 -7.32
CA THR A 250 16.76 16.94 -6.74
C THR A 250 16.34 15.54 -7.19
N TRP A 251 15.16 15.37 -7.77
CA TRP A 251 14.59 14.05 -8.01
C TRP A 251 15.44 13.15 -8.93
N GLN A 252 16.08 13.70 -9.98
CA GLN A 252 16.92 12.90 -10.88
C GLN A 252 18.11 12.27 -10.14
N THR A 253 18.75 13.07 -9.28
CA THR A 253 19.89 12.62 -8.47
C THR A 253 19.42 11.61 -7.42
N MET A 254 18.31 11.90 -6.72
CA MET A 254 17.78 11.02 -5.68
C MET A 254 17.27 9.70 -6.24
N ASN A 255 16.60 9.68 -7.42
CA ASN A 255 16.23 8.45 -8.11
C ASN A 255 17.47 7.60 -8.44
N THR A 256 18.51 8.21 -9.00
CA THR A 256 19.74 7.49 -9.34
C THR A 256 20.41 6.88 -8.12
N GLN A 257 20.50 7.62 -7.02
CA GLN A 257 21.05 7.14 -5.75
C GLN A 257 20.19 6.05 -5.13
N CYS A 258 18.86 6.20 -5.17
CA CYS A 258 17.92 5.23 -4.64
C CYS A 258 18.00 3.90 -5.42
N VAL A 259 18.02 3.94 -6.74
CA VAL A 259 18.18 2.74 -7.58
C VAL A 259 19.52 2.05 -7.31
N ALA A 260 20.60 2.79 -7.14
CA ALA A 260 21.88 2.22 -6.73
C ALA A 260 21.81 1.56 -5.35
N ASN A 261 21.09 2.17 -4.40
CA ASN A 261 20.85 1.59 -3.09
C ASN A 261 20.00 0.31 -3.17
N ILE A 262 18.93 0.29 -3.97
CA ILE A 262 18.11 -0.90 -4.23
C ILE A 262 19.00 -2.05 -4.71
N GLN A 263 19.86 -1.81 -5.72
CA GLN A 263 20.76 -2.82 -6.28
C GLN A 263 21.78 -3.33 -5.24
N ASP A 264 22.30 -2.43 -4.41
CA ASP A 264 23.21 -2.79 -3.33
C ASP A 264 22.54 -3.66 -2.26
N MET A 265 21.33 -3.31 -1.84
CA MET A 265 20.56 -4.08 -0.85
C MET A 265 20.23 -5.49 -1.36
N ILE A 266 19.82 -5.60 -2.62
CA ILE A 266 19.59 -6.89 -3.28
C ILE A 266 20.88 -7.71 -3.30
N SER A 267 21.97 -7.13 -3.79
CA SER A 267 23.26 -7.82 -3.92
C SER A 267 23.83 -8.26 -2.56
N ARG A 268 23.70 -7.41 -1.52
CA ARG A 268 24.32 -7.61 -0.21
C ARG A 268 23.56 -8.58 0.67
N TYR A 269 22.21 -8.53 0.62
CA TYR A 269 21.37 -9.30 1.53
C TYR A 269 20.54 -10.38 0.83
N GLY A 270 20.45 -10.38 -0.49
CA GLY A 270 19.57 -11.28 -1.25
C GLY A 270 18.09 -11.00 -1.01
N SER A 271 17.76 -9.82 -0.46
CA SER A 271 16.40 -9.44 -0.08
C SER A 271 15.65 -8.80 -1.23
N GLU A 272 14.33 -8.94 -1.24
CA GLU A 272 13.47 -8.09 -2.06
C GLU A 272 13.45 -6.66 -1.47
N VAL A 273 13.12 -5.68 -2.31
CA VAL A 273 13.08 -4.26 -1.95
C VAL A 273 11.75 -3.65 -2.39
N MET A 274 11.24 -2.66 -1.67
CA MET A 274 10.04 -1.92 -1.99
C MET A 274 10.18 -0.44 -1.60
N LEU A 275 9.73 0.46 -2.48
CA LEU A 275 9.53 1.85 -2.10
C LEU A 275 8.15 1.95 -1.43
N CYS A 276 8.15 1.99 -0.10
CA CYS A 276 6.95 2.01 0.72
C CYS A 276 6.28 3.38 0.78
N GLU A 277 7.07 4.45 0.53
CA GLU A 277 6.57 5.81 0.51
C GLU A 277 7.32 6.65 -0.52
N VAL A 278 6.57 7.35 -1.36
CA VAL A 278 7.09 8.42 -2.21
C VAL A 278 6.10 9.59 -2.22
N GLY A 279 6.57 10.80 -2.50
CA GLY A 279 5.73 11.98 -2.66
C GLY A 279 6.56 13.19 -3.09
N MET A 280 5.91 14.16 -3.74
CA MET A 280 6.47 15.45 -4.11
C MET A 280 5.43 16.57 -3.92
N PRO A 281 5.82 17.85 -3.89
CA PRO A 281 4.88 18.96 -3.78
C PRO A 281 3.74 18.88 -4.82
N TRP A 282 2.49 18.95 -4.35
CA TRP A 282 1.29 18.76 -5.18
C TRP A 282 1.11 19.82 -6.26
N ASP A 283 1.66 21.02 -6.03
CA ASP A 283 1.61 22.19 -6.92
C ASP A 283 2.67 22.13 -8.05
N ASP A 284 3.55 21.14 -8.03
CA ASP A 284 4.46 20.81 -9.14
C ASP A 284 4.20 19.39 -9.68
N ALA A 285 2.96 19.17 -10.12
CA ALA A 285 2.49 17.86 -10.56
C ALA A 285 3.23 17.29 -11.78
N GLU A 286 3.74 18.15 -12.68
CA GLU A 286 4.55 17.70 -13.84
C GLU A 286 5.92 17.18 -13.41
N SER A 287 6.61 17.85 -12.50
CA SER A 287 7.86 17.33 -11.93
C SER A 287 7.62 16.04 -11.17
N CYS A 288 6.51 15.93 -10.43
CA CYS A 288 6.13 14.71 -9.73
C CYS A 288 5.86 13.56 -10.70
N LYS A 289 5.15 13.81 -11.81
CA LYS A 289 4.96 12.81 -12.88
C LYS A 289 6.29 12.32 -13.44
N ASN A 290 7.20 13.25 -13.76
CA ASN A 290 8.51 12.91 -14.31
C ASN A 290 9.35 12.09 -13.32
N PHE A 291 9.32 12.47 -12.03
CA PHE A 291 9.94 11.72 -10.95
C PHE A 291 9.42 10.27 -10.87
N LEU A 292 8.10 10.11 -10.84
CA LEU A 292 7.46 8.79 -10.74
C LEU A 292 7.71 7.94 -11.99
N SER A 293 7.56 8.50 -13.20
CA SER A 293 7.78 7.78 -14.46
C SER A 293 9.24 7.31 -14.59
N ASP A 294 10.21 8.15 -14.23
CA ASP A 294 11.63 7.78 -14.23
C ASP A 294 11.92 6.67 -13.19
N LEU A 295 11.36 6.81 -11.98
CA LEU A 295 11.54 5.83 -10.91
C LEU A 295 10.92 4.47 -11.29
N LEU A 296 9.69 4.47 -11.81
CA LEU A 296 9.02 3.27 -12.34
C LEU A 296 9.83 2.61 -13.45
N ALA A 297 10.28 3.40 -14.45
CA ALA A 297 11.08 2.88 -15.57
C ALA A 297 12.40 2.22 -15.13
N LYS A 298 13.02 2.74 -14.04
CA LYS A 298 14.29 2.22 -13.51
C LYS A 298 14.13 1.02 -12.58
N THR A 299 12.94 0.78 -12.04
CA THR A 299 12.73 -0.22 -10.98
C THR A 299 11.86 -1.39 -11.39
N LYS A 300 10.89 -1.21 -12.32
CA LYS A 300 9.93 -2.26 -12.70
C LYS A 300 10.55 -3.52 -13.31
N ASP A 301 11.73 -3.39 -13.92
CA ASP A 301 12.46 -4.50 -14.56
C ASP A 301 13.53 -5.11 -13.62
N ILE A 302 13.58 -4.69 -12.36
CA ILE A 302 14.40 -5.31 -11.32
C ILE A 302 13.53 -6.35 -10.60
N ASP A 303 13.72 -7.63 -10.87
CA ASP A 303 12.88 -8.73 -10.37
C ASP A 303 12.61 -8.68 -8.87
N GLN A 304 13.60 -8.24 -8.06
CA GLN A 304 13.47 -8.14 -6.61
C GLN A 304 12.95 -6.77 -6.12
N CYS A 305 12.68 -5.81 -7.02
CA CYS A 305 11.99 -4.58 -6.67
C CYS A 305 10.49 -4.77 -6.83
N LEU A 306 9.75 -4.83 -5.71
CA LEU A 306 8.36 -5.29 -5.71
C LEU A 306 7.37 -4.21 -6.08
N GLY A 307 7.70 -2.92 -5.91
CA GLY A 307 6.75 -1.86 -6.17
C GLY A 307 7.11 -0.50 -5.58
N ILE A 308 6.20 0.46 -5.84
CA ILE A 308 6.27 1.84 -5.37
C ILE A 308 4.90 2.23 -4.82
N PHE A 309 4.86 2.82 -3.61
CA PHE A 309 3.65 3.34 -2.98
C PHE A 309 3.73 4.86 -2.84
N TYR A 310 2.75 5.58 -3.41
CA TYR A 310 2.60 7.01 -3.15
C TYR A 310 1.95 7.22 -1.78
N TRP A 311 2.55 8.06 -0.93
CA TRP A 311 2.03 8.31 0.41
C TRP A 311 0.97 9.41 0.39
N GLU A 312 -0.25 9.07 0.84
CA GLU A 312 -1.42 9.94 0.97
C GLU A 312 -1.69 10.82 -0.27
N PRO A 313 -1.74 10.23 -1.50
CA PRO A 313 -1.93 11.00 -2.72
C PRO A 313 -3.22 11.83 -2.69
N GLN A 314 -4.26 11.35 -2.02
CA GLN A 314 -5.57 11.97 -1.94
C GLN A 314 -5.64 13.17 -0.98
N ALA A 315 -4.60 13.40 -0.16
CA ALA A 315 -4.56 14.54 0.74
C ALA A 315 -4.45 15.85 -0.07
N TYR A 316 -5.42 16.75 0.09
CA TYR A 316 -5.47 18.02 -0.63
C TYR A 316 -5.96 19.17 0.27
N SER A 317 -5.91 20.40 -0.23
CA SER A 317 -6.29 21.62 0.51
C SER A 317 -5.57 21.79 1.85
N GLY A 318 -4.32 21.34 1.94
CA GLY A 318 -3.52 21.47 3.17
C GLY A 318 -4.00 20.58 4.31
N TRP A 319 -4.62 19.43 3.99
CA TRP A 319 -5.02 18.44 4.98
C TRP A 319 -3.85 18.10 5.94
N ASN A 320 -4.06 18.33 7.23
CA ASN A 320 -3.01 18.16 8.26
C ASN A 320 -1.68 18.87 7.92
N ALA A 321 -1.73 20.00 7.23
CA ALA A 321 -0.56 20.74 6.70
C ALA A 321 0.32 19.93 5.72
N TYR A 322 -0.17 18.81 5.19
CA TYR A 322 0.54 18.01 4.21
C TYR A 322 0.46 18.64 2.81
N THR A 323 1.60 18.73 2.14
CA THR A 323 1.74 19.40 0.83
C THR A 323 2.28 18.50 -0.28
N LEU A 324 2.50 17.21 0.00
CA LEU A 324 3.11 16.28 -0.95
C LEU A 324 2.09 15.30 -1.54
N GLY A 325 0.79 15.63 -1.53
CA GLY A 325 -0.27 14.86 -2.17
C GLY A 325 -0.20 14.90 -3.70
N ALA A 326 -1.14 14.25 -4.35
CA ALA A 326 -1.26 14.22 -5.81
C ALA A 326 -2.68 14.53 -6.31
N PHE A 327 -3.48 15.16 -5.45
CA PHE A 327 -4.78 15.72 -5.80
C PHE A 327 -4.73 17.25 -5.70
N ASP A 328 -5.45 17.92 -6.57
CA ASP A 328 -5.59 19.38 -6.53
C ASP A 328 -6.58 19.83 -5.45
N ASN A 329 -6.65 21.14 -5.20
CA ASN A 329 -7.53 21.71 -4.17
C ASN A 329 -9.04 21.57 -4.47
N THR A 330 -9.40 20.98 -5.60
CA THR A 330 -10.80 20.64 -5.95
C THR A 330 -11.13 19.17 -5.69
N GLY A 331 -10.15 18.38 -5.20
CA GLY A 331 -10.30 16.95 -4.94
C GLY A 331 -10.19 16.07 -6.19
N LYS A 332 -9.54 16.56 -7.25
CA LYS A 332 -9.24 15.79 -8.47
C LYS A 332 -7.79 15.33 -8.47
N PRO A 333 -7.52 14.09 -8.96
CA PRO A 333 -6.15 13.66 -9.23
C PRO A 333 -5.45 14.62 -10.20
N THR A 334 -4.20 14.96 -9.90
CA THR A 334 -3.34 15.71 -10.81
C THR A 334 -2.67 14.78 -11.83
N VAL A 335 -1.97 15.34 -12.80
CA VAL A 335 -1.19 14.60 -13.80
C VAL A 335 -0.07 13.75 -13.19
N ALA A 336 0.34 14.01 -11.94
CA ALA A 336 1.33 13.21 -11.23
C ALA A 336 1.01 11.72 -11.23
N LEU A 337 -0.28 11.37 -11.02
CA LEU A 337 -0.74 9.98 -10.98
C LEU A 337 -0.87 9.32 -12.35
N ASP A 338 -0.72 10.06 -13.46
CA ASP A 338 -0.69 9.46 -14.80
C ASP A 338 0.48 8.50 -14.99
N ALA A 339 1.56 8.65 -14.22
CA ALA A 339 2.69 7.73 -14.19
C ALA A 339 2.28 6.28 -13.86
N PHE A 340 1.21 6.08 -13.11
CA PHE A 340 0.70 4.74 -12.77
C PHE A 340 -0.14 4.09 -13.86
N LYS A 341 -0.55 4.84 -14.89
CA LYS A 341 -1.29 4.31 -16.05
C LYS A 341 -0.39 3.56 -17.04
N GLU A 342 0.93 3.79 -16.98
CA GLU A 342 1.96 3.27 -17.90
C GLU A 342 2.38 1.81 -17.62
#